data_4286ca3eca8d9945311c5fcf0486fc60
#
_entry.id   4286ca3eca8d9945311c5fcf0486fc60
#
_cell.length_a   1.000
_cell.length_b   1.000
_cell.length_c   1.000
_cell.angle_alpha   90.00
_cell.angle_beta   90.00
_cell.angle_gamma   90.00
#
_symmetry.space_group_name_H-M   'P 1'
#
loop_
_entity.id
_entity.type
_entity.pdbx_description
1 polymer ?
#
loop_
_entity_poly.entity_id
_entity_poly.type
_entity_poly.pdbx_seq_one_letter_code
_entity_poly.pdbx_strand_id
1 'polypeptide(L)'
;MKNAIKVLCFTLAVIIVGTSAFLIYFKWDKSQFEYVDGTEKGTVMITGYKDESKDVTIPSKLRGKKVTQIDTSAFEESDITSIEIGDNVTYIGKSAFRGCKSLKTVKLGKSILNIDEGSFNDCTSLEEIKLPKSLEKLGGSVFAGCTSLKKVELEDGGNFVIKDGVLLSADMKTLYFALPYAKLGNYTCPSEVETINSLAFYNCPTLTGFNFSNKVKSIPQGMFVLCTGLKELHLPDSVTQIGSVIITKSGVKTVTIPESVKVIDKSAFIQSDGTNSKDLVLRVRAGSKAESFAKENSIKIEYIK
;
A
#
# COMPACT_ATOMS: atom_id res chain seq x y z
N MET A 1 -6.30 31.05 0.99
CA MET A 1 -6.30 31.63 -0.36
C MET A 1 -6.23 30.55 -1.46
N LYS A 2 -7.00 29.43 -1.34
CA LYS A 2 -7.06 28.37 -2.38
C LYS A 2 -8.45 28.24 -3.04
N ASN A 3 -9.43 29.08 -2.68
CA ASN A 3 -10.82 28.99 -3.18
C ASN A 3 -11.23 30.09 -4.17
N ALA A 4 -10.28 30.88 -4.69
CA ALA A 4 -10.63 32.01 -5.58
C ALA A 4 -10.34 31.76 -7.07
N ILE A 5 -9.86 30.58 -7.47
CA ILE A 5 -9.53 30.28 -8.88
C ILE A 5 -10.55 29.37 -9.57
N LYS A 6 -11.55 28.84 -8.84
CA LYS A 6 -12.56 27.92 -9.40
C LYS A 6 -13.75 28.56 -10.13
N VAL A 7 -13.81 29.88 -10.27
CA VAL A 7 -15.01 30.58 -10.82
C VAL A 7 -14.75 31.29 -12.16
N LEU A 8 -13.61 31.15 -12.80
CA LEU A 8 -13.31 31.93 -14.02
C LEU A 8 -12.96 31.06 -15.23
N CYS A 9 -13.87 30.20 -15.65
CA CYS A 9 -13.81 29.58 -16.99
C CYS A 9 -15.20 29.46 -17.62
N PHE A 10 -16.03 30.52 -17.47
CA PHE A 10 -17.23 30.70 -18.25
C PHE A 10 -17.02 31.91 -19.17
N THR A 11 -16.21 31.77 -20.20
CA THR A 11 -16.22 32.76 -21.30
C THR A 11 -16.35 32.04 -22.63
N LEU A 12 -17.47 32.29 -23.26
CA LEU A 12 -17.73 31.98 -24.65
C LEU A 12 -16.68 32.72 -25.50
N ALA A 13 -15.68 32.05 -26.03
CA ALA A 13 -14.81 32.62 -27.04
C ALA A 13 -15.51 32.50 -28.40
N VAL A 14 -16.19 33.56 -28.82
CA VAL A 14 -16.67 33.69 -30.19
C VAL A 14 -15.53 34.37 -30.97
N ILE A 15 -14.82 33.61 -31.79
CA ILE A 15 -13.88 34.16 -32.75
C ILE A 15 -14.61 34.33 -34.07
N ILE A 16 -14.93 35.59 -34.42
CA ILE A 16 -15.49 35.94 -35.75
C ILE A 16 -14.30 36.21 -36.68
N VAL A 17 -14.05 35.32 -37.60
CA VAL A 17 -13.08 35.54 -38.70
C VAL A 17 -13.81 35.28 -40.02
N GLY A 18 -14.13 36.37 -40.72
CA GLY A 18 -14.66 36.31 -42.08
C GLY A 18 -16.11 35.90 -42.24
N THR A 19 -16.70 36.08 -43.39
CA THR A 19 -18.12 35.96 -43.76
C THR A 19 -18.77 34.57 -43.66
N SER A 20 -18.19 33.65 -42.91
CA SER A 20 -18.86 32.37 -42.53
C SER A 20 -18.58 32.11 -41.07
N ALA A 21 -19.64 32.17 -40.25
CA ALA A 21 -19.58 31.79 -38.83
C ALA A 21 -19.30 30.30 -38.71
N PHE A 22 -18.08 29.91 -38.43
CA PHE A 22 -17.74 28.59 -38.00
C PHE A 22 -18.05 28.47 -36.48
N LEU A 23 -19.21 27.97 -36.13
CA LEU A 23 -19.53 27.56 -34.77
C LEU A 23 -18.68 26.35 -34.44
N ILE A 24 -17.51 26.58 -33.84
CA ILE A 24 -16.76 25.52 -33.15
C ILE A 24 -17.55 25.20 -31.89
N TYR A 25 -18.43 24.23 -31.98
CA TYR A 25 -19.01 23.60 -30.81
C TYR A 25 -17.87 22.91 -30.06
N PHE A 26 -17.28 23.57 -29.08
CA PHE A 26 -16.58 22.89 -28.01
C PHE A 26 -17.62 22.03 -27.29
N LYS A 27 -17.71 20.76 -27.66
CA LYS A 27 -18.46 19.77 -26.92
C LYS A 27 -17.76 19.62 -25.59
N TRP A 28 -18.22 20.37 -24.57
CA TRP A 28 -17.73 20.26 -23.22
C TRP A 28 -17.80 18.78 -22.84
N ASP A 29 -16.66 18.22 -22.43
CA ASP A 29 -16.59 16.89 -21.90
C ASP A 29 -17.26 16.91 -20.52
N LYS A 30 -18.50 16.43 -20.46
CA LYS A 30 -19.22 16.23 -19.19
C LYS A 30 -18.72 14.98 -18.44
N SER A 31 -17.56 14.43 -18.85
CA SER A 31 -16.97 13.32 -18.11
C SER A 31 -16.60 13.79 -16.71
N GLN A 32 -17.09 13.07 -15.73
CA GLN A 32 -16.69 13.25 -14.33
C GLN A 32 -15.21 12.88 -14.08
N PHE A 33 -14.52 12.33 -15.09
CA PHE A 33 -13.14 11.89 -15.00
C PHE A 33 -12.20 12.79 -15.82
N GLU A 34 -11.00 13.01 -15.29
CA GLU A 34 -9.83 13.38 -16.07
C GLU A 34 -9.25 12.11 -16.68
N TYR A 35 -8.78 12.19 -17.91
CA TYR A 35 -8.18 11.03 -18.58
C TYR A 35 -7.24 11.46 -19.69
N VAL A 36 -6.32 10.56 -20.02
CA VAL A 36 -5.40 10.67 -21.15
C VAL A 36 -5.51 9.43 -22.04
N ASP A 37 -4.95 9.49 -23.23
CA ASP A 37 -4.82 8.29 -24.07
C ASP A 37 -3.92 7.28 -23.35
N GLY A 38 -4.37 6.02 -23.35
CA GLY A 38 -3.60 4.92 -22.77
C GLY A 38 -2.42 4.52 -23.66
N THR A 39 -1.59 3.62 -23.18
CA THR A 39 -0.42 3.11 -23.90
C THR A 39 -0.76 2.31 -25.15
N GLU A 40 -1.95 1.72 -25.18
CA GLU A 40 -2.47 0.98 -26.33
C GLU A 40 -3.44 1.84 -27.13
N LYS A 41 -3.42 1.69 -28.48
CA LYS A 41 -4.36 2.40 -29.36
C LYS A 41 -5.81 2.06 -29.03
N GLY A 42 -6.64 3.07 -28.84
CA GLY A 42 -8.06 2.89 -28.51
C GLY A 42 -8.35 2.65 -27.03
N THR A 43 -7.38 2.93 -26.17
CA THR A 43 -7.54 2.90 -24.71
C THR A 43 -7.39 4.27 -24.07
N VAL A 44 -7.85 4.40 -22.85
CA VAL A 44 -7.65 5.58 -21.98
C VAL A 44 -7.28 5.15 -20.58
N MET A 45 -6.54 6.04 -19.90
CA MET A 45 -6.18 5.95 -18.48
C MET A 45 -6.85 7.10 -17.75
N ILE A 46 -7.53 6.80 -16.64
CA ILE A 46 -8.12 7.82 -15.76
C ILE A 46 -7.01 8.42 -14.89
N THR A 47 -6.86 9.75 -14.94
CA THR A 47 -5.84 10.51 -14.23
C THR A 47 -6.40 11.35 -13.09
N GLY A 48 -7.74 11.48 -12.98
CA GLY A 48 -8.36 12.23 -11.91
C GLY A 48 -9.89 12.14 -11.93
N TYR A 49 -10.49 12.62 -10.84
CA TYR A 49 -11.91 12.70 -10.62
C TYR A 49 -12.35 14.13 -10.32
N LYS A 50 -13.38 14.63 -11.01
CA LYS A 50 -13.79 16.05 -10.99
C LYS A 50 -15.15 16.28 -10.34
N ASP A 51 -15.98 15.24 -10.24
CA ASP A 51 -17.34 15.34 -9.76
C ASP A 51 -17.39 15.32 -8.22
N GLU A 52 -18.48 15.80 -7.66
CA GLU A 52 -18.77 15.76 -6.24
C GLU A 52 -19.57 14.50 -5.84
N SER A 53 -19.94 13.66 -6.83
CA SER A 53 -20.64 12.41 -6.55
C SER A 53 -19.78 11.49 -5.68
N LYS A 54 -20.41 10.94 -4.66
CA LYS A 54 -19.71 10.04 -3.72
C LYS A 54 -19.78 8.58 -4.14
N ASP A 55 -20.72 8.24 -5.02
CA ASP A 55 -20.88 6.91 -5.59
C ASP A 55 -20.41 6.93 -7.04
N VAL A 56 -19.28 6.29 -7.29
CA VAL A 56 -18.54 6.39 -8.55
C VAL A 56 -18.59 5.07 -9.31
N THR A 57 -18.91 5.14 -10.58
CA THR A 57 -18.75 4.00 -11.51
C THR A 57 -17.76 4.36 -12.60
N ILE A 58 -16.64 3.67 -12.65
CA ILE A 58 -15.70 3.77 -13.77
C ILE A 58 -16.25 2.94 -14.92
N PRO A 59 -16.63 3.58 -16.04
CA PRO A 59 -17.25 2.88 -17.15
C PRO A 59 -16.20 2.03 -17.90
N SER A 60 -16.65 0.99 -18.58
CA SER A 60 -15.76 0.18 -19.44
C SER A 60 -15.22 0.94 -20.67
N LYS A 61 -15.89 2.04 -21.05
CA LYS A 61 -15.45 2.92 -22.16
C LYS A 61 -15.72 4.39 -21.85
N LEU A 62 -14.80 5.26 -22.26
CA LEU A 62 -14.95 6.71 -22.33
C LEU A 62 -14.75 7.15 -23.78
N ARG A 63 -15.73 7.88 -24.35
CA ARG A 63 -15.71 8.35 -25.75
C ARG A 63 -15.37 7.25 -26.77
N GLY A 64 -15.87 6.04 -26.55
CA GLY A 64 -15.64 4.91 -27.45
C GLY A 64 -14.31 4.17 -27.23
N LYS A 65 -13.38 4.73 -26.46
CA LYS A 65 -12.12 4.08 -26.08
C LYS A 65 -12.29 3.27 -24.80
N LYS A 66 -11.61 2.12 -24.69
CA LYS A 66 -11.65 1.29 -23.47
C LYS A 66 -10.92 1.97 -22.32
N VAL A 67 -11.50 1.97 -21.13
CA VAL A 67 -10.80 2.39 -19.89
C VAL A 67 -10.02 1.18 -19.38
N THR A 68 -8.70 1.24 -19.43
CA THR A 68 -7.84 0.11 -19.07
C THR A 68 -6.99 0.34 -17.83
N GLN A 69 -6.84 1.59 -17.41
CA GLN A 69 -5.96 1.94 -16.29
C GLN A 69 -6.56 3.07 -15.44
N ILE A 70 -6.25 3.03 -14.16
CA ILE A 70 -6.41 4.12 -13.20
C ILE A 70 -4.99 4.53 -12.81
N ASP A 71 -4.65 5.80 -13.00
CA ASP A 71 -3.29 6.32 -12.81
C ASP A 71 -2.92 6.46 -11.32
N THR A 72 -1.65 6.77 -11.10
CA THR A 72 -1.12 7.14 -9.79
C THR A 72 -1.92 8.31 -9.19
N SER A 73 -2.34 8.16 -7.94
CA SER A 73 -3.06 9.19 -7.18
C SER A 73 -4.36 9.72 -7.81
N ALA A 74 -4.96 9.03 -8.79
CA ALA A 74 -6.12 9.52 -9.56
C ALA A 74 -7.33 9.91 -8.69
N PHE A 75 -7.52 9.25 -7.54
CA PHE A 75 -8.58 9.52 -6.55
C PHE A 75 -8.02 9.81 -5.15
N GLU A 76 -6.74 10.13 -5.04
CA GLU A 76 -6.09 10.34 -3.73
C GLU A 76 -6.85 11.40 -2.91
N GLU A 77 -7.14 11.06 -1.63
CA GLU A 77 -7.88 11.90 -0.67
C GLU A 77 -9.28 12.32 -1.13
N SER A 78 -9.89 11.59 -2.08
CA SER A 78 -11.27 11.84 -2.51
C SER A 78 -12.28 11.43 -1.43
N ASP A 79 -13.39 12.17 -1.35
CA ASP A 79 -14.50 11.93 -0.43
C ASP A 79 -15.51 10.85 -0.91
N ILE A 80 -15.16 10.07 -1.93
CA ILE A 80 -16.01 9.00 -2.46
C ILE A 80 -16.35 7.97 -1.38
N THR A 81 -17.59 7.45 -1.44
CA THR A 81 -18.08 6.43 -0.49
C THR A 81 -18.13 5.05 -1.11
N SER A 82 -18.32 4.96 -2.42
CA SER A 82 -18.28 3.71 -3.17
C SER A 82 -17.63 3.88 -4.53
N ILE A 83 -16.99 2.81 -5.01
CA ILE A 83 -16.49 2.76 -6.37
C ILE A 83 -16.71 1.39 -7.01
N GLU A 84 -17.27 1.40 -8.23
CA GLU A 84 -17.32 0.24 -9.12
C GLU A 84 -16.35 0.43 -10.28
N ILE A 85 -15.41 -0.50 -10.44
CA ILE A 85 -14.36 -0.45 -11.48
C ILE A 85 -14.76 -1.38 -12.61
N GLY A 86 -14.83 -0.82 -13.82
CA GLY A 86 -15.27 -1.55 -15.02
C GLY A 86 -14.35 -2.71 -15.43
N ASP A 87 -14.91 -3.69 -16.09
CA ASP A 87 -14.28 -4.96 -16.45
C ASP A 87 -13.08 -4.85 -17.43
N ASN A 88 -12.87 -3.72 -18.09
CA ASN A 88 -11.71 -3.52 -18.97
C ASN A 88 -10.48 -2.97 -18.23
N VAL A 89 -10.61 -2.53 -16.97
CA VAL A 89 -9.49 -2.02 -16.19
C VAL A 89 -8.60 -3.20 -15.79
N THR A 90 -7.33 -3.09 -16.10
CA THR A 90 -6.31 -4.10 -15.80
C THR A 90 -5.29 -3.62 -14.77
N TYR A 91 -5.19 -2.31 -14.56
CA TYR A 91 -4.18 -1.70 -13.70
C TYR A 91 -4.77 -0.60 -12.82
N ILE A 92 -4.47 -0.70 -11.51
CA ILE A 92 -4.72 0.34 -10.52
C ILE A 92 -3.37 0.85 -10.03
N GLY A 93 -3.11 2.14 -10.27
CA GLY A 93 -1.83 2.78 -10.03
C GLY A 93 -1.50 2.98 -8.55
N LYS A 94 -0.24 3.35 -8.31
CA LYS A 94 0.27 3.66 -6.98
C LYS A 94 -0.57 4.74 -6.30
N SER A 95 -0.97 4.51 -5.03
CA SER A 95 -1.75 5.47 -4.24
C SER A 95 -3.07 5.92 -4.90
N ALA A 96 -3.61 5.18 -5.88
CA ALA A 96 -4.76 5.63 -6.69
C ALA A 96 -5.97 6.05 -5.84
N PHE A 97 -6.23 5.40 -4.72
CA PHE A 97 -7.31 5.69 -3.76
C PHE A 97 -6.77 5.98 -2.35
N ARG A 98 -5.48 6.31 -2.23
CA ARG A 98 -4.88 6.60 -0.93
C ARG A 98 -5.64 7.69 -0.19
N GLY A 99 -5.94 7.46 1.10
CA GLY A 99 -6.59 8.45 1.94
C GLY A 99 -8.06 8.72 1.59
N CYS A 100 -8.72 7.89 0.77
CA CYS A 100 -10.17 7.94 0.57
C CYS A 100 -10.87 7.49 1.85
N LYS A 101 -10.88 8.34 2.88
CA LYS A 101 -11.32 7.98 4.24
C LYS A 101 -12.79 7.61 4.33
N SER A 102 -13.63 8.09 3.40
CA SER A 102 -15.06 7.81 3.32
C SER A 102 -15.40 6.56 2.51
N LEU A 103 -14.43 5.98 1.79
CA LEU A 103 -14.63 4.83 0.89
C LEU A 103 -14.96 3.57 1.69
N LYS A 104 -16.18 3.07 1.55
CA LYS A 104 -16.70 1.87 2.25
C LYS A 104 -16.69 0.63 1.39
N THR A 105 -17.03 0.79 0.11
CA THR A 105 -17.19 -0.33 -0.81
C THR A 105 -16.39 -0.13 -2.08
N VAL A 106 -15.66 -1.19 -2.46
CA VAL A 106 -14.88 -1.26 -3.70
C VAL A 106 -15.30 -2.52 -4.44
N LYS A 107 -15.84 -2.35 -5.65
CA LYS A 107 -16.12 -3.47 -6.55
C LYS A 107 -15.09 -3.45 -7.67
N LEU A 108 -14.19 -4.42 -7.64
CA LEU A 108 -13.16 -4.58 -8.66
C LEU A 108 -13.71 -5.28 -9.90
N GLY A 109 -13.29 -4.81 -11.08
CA GLY A 109 -13.56 -5.48 -12.35
C GLY A 109 -12.80 -6.82 -12.43
N LYS A 110 -13.34 -7.74 -13.21
CA LYS A 110 -12.81 -9.11 -13.33
C LYS A 110 -11.52 -9.24 -14.13
N SER A 111 -11.01 -8.17 -14.76
CA SER A 111 -9.78 -8.16 -15.55
C SER A 111 -8.61 -7.47 -14.86
N ILE A 112 -8.75 -7.09 -13.58
CA ILE A 112 -7.65 -6.48 -12.82
C ILE A 112 -6.49 -7.46 -12.72
N LEU A 113 -5.32 -7.07 -13.27
CA LEU A 113 -4.08 -7.83 -13.21
C LEU A 113 -3.14 -7.29 -12.11
N ASN A 114 -3.10 -5.96 -11.94
CA ASN A 114 -2.18 -5.33 -11.02
C ASN A 114 -2.88 -4.29 -10.16
N ILE A 115 -2.64 -4.34 -8.85
CA ILE A 115 -2.95 -3.29 -7.87
C ILE A 115 -1.62 -2.85 -7.27
N ASP A 116 -1.21 -1.60 -7.52
CA ASP A 116 0.13 -1.13 -7.17
C ASP A 116 0.22 -0.65 -5.72
N GLU A 117 1.43 -0.28 -5.31
CA GLU A 117 1.79 0.10 -3.94
C GLU A 117 0.85 1.17 -3.36
N GLY A 118 0.34 0.91 -2.16
CA GLY A 118 -0.47 1.86 -1.40
C GLY A 118 -1.79 2.26 -2.04
N SER A 119 -2.28 1.54 -3.06
CA SER A 119 -3.46 1.96 -3.84
C SER A 119 -4.70 2.24 -3.00
N PHE A 120 -4.91 1.55 -1.89
CA PHE A 120 -6.00 1.75 -0.93
C PHE A 120 -5.48 2.08 0.48
N ASN A 121 -4.23 2.57 0.59
CA ASN A 121 -3.66 2.95 1.88
C ASN A 121 -4.52 4.03 2.55
N ASP A 122 -4.74 3.91 3.88
CA ASP A 122 -5.55 4.84 4.67
C ASP A 122 -7.02 5.03 4.21
N CYS A 123 -7.60 4.03 3.52
CA CYS A 123 -9.05 3.94 3.31
C CYS A 123 -9.72 3.46 4.60
N THR A 124 -9.79 4.33 5.60
CA THR A 124 -10.16 3.97 6.99
C THR A 124 -11.57 3.43 7.15
N SER A 125 -12.50 3.73 6.21
CA SER A 125 -13.88 3.23 6.22
C SER A 125 -14.09 1.98 5.37
N LEU A 126 -13.08 1.48 4.64
CA LEU A 126 -13.23 0.29 3.80
C LEU A 126 -13.51 -0.95 4.68
N GLU A 127 -14.66 -1.59 4.46
CA GLU A 127 -15.12 -2.71 5.30
C GLU A 127 -14.81 -4.08 4.70
N GLU A 128 -14.92 -4.21 3.38
CA GLU A 128 -14.65 -5.45 2.67
C GLU A 128 -14.11 -5.21 1.27
N ILE A 129 -13.35 -6.15 0.78
CA ILE A 129 -12.90 -6.18 -0.61
C ILE A 129 -12.82 -7.62 -1.12
N LYS A 130 -13.22 -7.81 -2.38
CA LYS A 130 -13.06 -9.09 -3.08
C LYS A 130 -12.00 -8.94 -4.16
N LEU A 131 -10.92 -9.71 -4.06
CA LEU A 131 -9.83 -9.74 -5.03
C LEU A 131 -10.16 -10.73 -6.15
N PRO A 132 -10.12 -10.32 -7.43
CA PRO A 132 -10.47 -11.19 -8.54
C PRO A 132 -9.35 -12.21 -8.79
N LYS A 133 -9.71 -13.38 -9.35
CA LYS A 133 -8.74 -14.43 -9.69
C LYS A 133 -7.73 -14.03 -10.76
N SER A 134 -8.06 -13.01 -11.56
CA SER A 134 -7.15 -12.44 -12.58
C SER A 134 -5.97 -11.67 -11.97
N LEU A 135 -6.05 -11.27 -10.69
CA LEU A 135 -5.01 -10.47 -10.04
C LEU A 135 -3.70 -11.26 -10.01
N GLU A 136 -2.65 -10.69 -10.61
CA GLU A 136 -1.31 -11.29 -10.70
C GLU A 136 -0.33 -10.62 -9.73
N LYS A 137 -0.46 -9.30 -9.56
CA LYS A 137 0.47 -8.50 -8.75
C LYS A 137 -0.27 -7.63 -7.76
N LEU A 138 0.19 -7.67 -6.52
CA LEU A 138 -0.28 -6.83 -5.43
C LEU A 138 0.91 -6.12 -4.81
N GLY A 139 0.89 -4.79 -4.83
CA GLY A 139 1.95 -3.96 -4.27
C GLY A 139 2.04 -4.06 -2.75
N GLY A 140 3.11 -3.48 -2.20
CA GLY A 140 3.22 -3.31 -0.74
C GLY A 140 2.21 -2.30 -0.21
N SER A 141 1.83 -2.45 1.08
CA SER A 141 1.01 -1.45 1.80
C SER A 141 -0.36 -1.15 1.21
N VAL A 142 -0.89 -2.01 0.32
CA VAL A 142 -2.14 -1.74 -0.42
C VAL A 142 -3.28 -1.40 0.52
N PHE A 143 -3.43 -2.12 1.64
CA PHE A 143 -4.49 -1.91 2.63
C PHE A 143 -3.97 -1.44 4.00
N ALA A 144 -2.74 -0.95 4.07
CA ALA A 144 -2.23 -0.38 5.32
C ALA A 144 -3.09 0.80 5.75
N GLY A 145 -3.48 0.86 7.03
CA GLY A 145 -4.37 1.90 7.54
C GLY A 145 -5.86 1.71 7.23
N CYS A 146 -6.30 0.64 6.56
CA CYS A 146 -7.71 0.29 6.39
C CYS A 146 -8.29 -0.28 7.69
N THR A 147 -8.46 0.56 8.71
CA THR A 147 -8.79 0.14 10.09
C THR A 147 -10.19 -0.47 10.24
N SER A 148 -11.12 -0.21 9.32
CA SER A 148 -12.45 -0.82 9.30
C SER A 148 -12.53 -2.13 8.50
N LEU A 149 -11.44 -2.54 7.83
CA LEU A 149 -11.45 -3.73 6.97
C LEU A 149 -11.65 -4.99 7.82
N LYS A 150 -12.76 -5.69 7.56
CA LYS A 150 -13.21 -6.88 8.30
C LYS A 150 -13.15 -8.15 7.46
N LYS A 151 -13.07 -7.98 6.13
CA LYS A 151 -13.14 -9.11 5.21
C LYS A 151 -12.34 -8.85 3.94
N VAL A 152 -11.47 -9.78 3.60
CA VAL A 152 -10.83 -9.89 2.29
C VAL A 152 -11.24 -11.24 1.71
N GLU A 153 -11.95 -11.22 0.59
CA GLU A 153 -12.33 -12.42 -0.16
C GLU A 153 -11.39 -12.63 -1.33
N LEU A 154 -11.08 -13.89 -1.62
CA LEU A 154 -10.34 -14.28 -2.81
C LEU A 154 -11.27 -15.07 -3.72
N GLU A 155 -11.23 -14.80 -5.03
CA GLU A 155 -11.86 -15.70 -6.00
C GLU A 155 -11.03 -16.97 -6.15
N ASP A 156 -11.70 -18.12 -6.26
CA ASP A 156 -11.04 -19.42 -6.39
C ASP A 156 -10.15 -19.52 -7.63
N GLY A 157 -8.98 -20.14 -7.47
CA GLY A 157 -8.02 -20.36 -8.56
C GLY A 157 -7.16 -19.15 -8.90
N GLY A 158 -7.10 -18.15 -8.02
CA GLY A 158 -6.21 -16.99 -8.16
C GLY A 158 -4.78 -17.24 -7.63
N ASN A 159 -3.97 -16.18 -7.66
CA ASN A 159 -2.55 -16.22 -7.31
C ASN A 159 -2.27 -15.93 -5.83
N PHE A 160 -3.30 -15.88 -4.98
CA PHE A 160 -3.18 -15.54 -3.57
C PHE A 160 -3.88 -16.55 -2.67
N VAL A 161 -3.42 -16.62 -1.43
CA VAL A 161 -4.01 -17.43 -0.37
C VAL A 161 -4.01 -16.66 0.95
N ILE A 162 -5.05 -16.86 1.77
CA ILE A 162 -5.07 -16.35 3.14
C ILE A 162 -4.80 -17.54 4.07
N LYS A 163 -3.72 -17.43 4.86
CA LYS A 163 -3.35 -18.43 5.85
C LYS A 163 -3.08 -17.74 7.19
N ASP A 164 -3.70 -18.25 8.25
CA ASP A 164 -3.53 -17.72 9.62
C ASP A 164 -3.69 -16.21 9.74
N GLY A 165 -4.63 -15.63 8.97
CA GLY A 165 -4.91 -14.20 8.95
C GLY A 165 -3.91 -13.34 8.17
N VAL A 166 -3.07 -13.97 7.35
CA VAL A 166 -2.06 -13.29 6.52
C VAL A 166 -2.30 -13.63 5.05
N LEU A 167 -2.25 -12.62 4.18
CA LEU A 167 -2.30 -12.79 2.74
C LEU A 167 -0.90 -13.11 2.20
N LEU A 168 -0.81 -14.21 1.46
CA LEU A 168 0.41 -14.69 0.80
C LEU A 168 0.16 -14.92 -0.69
N SER A 169 1.25 -15.05 -1.47
CA SER A 169 1.17 -15.66 -2.80
C SER A 169 0.74 -17.12 -2.71
N ALA A 170 0.10 -17.65 -3.76
CA ALA A 170 -0.37 -19.05 -3.78
C ALA A 170 0.75 -20.08 -3.59
N ASP A 171 1.98 -19.76 -4.03
CA ASP A 171 3.19 -20.55 -3.79
C ASP A 171 3.82 -20.31 -2.41
N MET A 172 3.20 -19.46 -1.58
CA MET A 172 3.62 -19.04 -0.24
C MET A 172 5.01 -18.41 -0.15
N LYS A 173 5.60 -17.99 -1.26
CA LYS A 173 6.95 -17.37 -1.25
C LYS A 173 6.94 -15.89 -0.88
N THR A 174 5.83 -15.20 -1.12
CA THR A 174 5.69 -13.78 -0.79
C THR A 174 4.60 -13.59 0.26
N LEU A 175 4.95 -12.93 1.36
CA LEU A 175 4.03 -12.48 2.39
C LEU A 175 3.67 -11.02 2.12
N TYR A 176 2.40 -10.74 1.82
CA TYR A 176 1.92 -9.42 1.46
C TYR A 176 1.57 -8.58 2.66
N PHE A 177 0.60 -9.00 3.46
CA PHE A 177 0.20 -8.29 4.69
C PHE A 177 -0.65 -9.15 5.60
N ALA A 178 -0.62 -8.83 6.89
CA ALA A 178 -1.55 -9.35 7.89
C ALA A 178 -2.89 -8.62 7.77
N LEU A 179 -3.99 -9.37 7.81
CA LEU A 179 -5.33 -8.81 7.76
C LEU A 179 -5.61 -8.00 9.04
N PRO A 180 -6.20 -6.80 8.97
CA PRO A 180 -6.39 -5.92 10.12
C PRO A 180 -7.16 -6.55 11.29
N TYR A 181 -8.03 -7.52 10.99
CA TYR A 181 -8.84 -8.24 11.97
C TYR A 181 -8.21 -9.54 12.47
N ALA A 182 -7.00 -9.89 12.01
CA ALA A 182 -6.35 -11.13 12.40
C ALA A 182 -5.89 -11.11 13.87
N LYS A 183 -6.17 -12.22 14.58
CA LYS A 183 -5.66 -12.44 15.93
C LYS A 183 -4.36 -13.26 15.84
N LEU A 184 -3.26 -12.57 15.61
CA LEU A 184 -2.00 -13.19 15.22
C LEU A 184 -1.28 -13.92 16.37
N GLY A 185 -1.33 -13.38 17.61
CA GLY A 185 -0.57 -13.95 18.72
C GLY A 185 0.93 -14.07 18.40
N ASN A 186 1.52 -15.25 18.66
CA ASN A 186 2.87 -15.57 18.21
C ASN A 186 2.78 -16.18 16.80
N TYR A 187 2.97 -15.36 15.78
CA TYR A 187 2.86 -15.78 14.38
C TYR A 187 4.13 -16.48 13.90
N THR A 188 3.96 -17.62 13.24
CA THR A 188 5.05 -18.33 12.57
C THR A 188 4.92 -18.22 11.06
N CYS A 189 5.90 -17.59 10.45
CA CYS A 189 5.97 -17.41 9.01
C CYS A 189 6.15 -18.78 8.33
N PRO A 190 5.37 -19.11 7.28
CA PRO A 190 5.59 -20.33 6.50
C PRO A 190 7.05 -20.47 6.04
N SER A 191 7.57 -21.69 6.06
CA SER A 191 8.97 -21.98 5.71
C SER A 191 9.35 -21.64 4.26
N GLU A 192 8.34 -21.53 3.39
CA GLU A 192 8.46 -21.19 1.98
C GLU A 192 8.73 -19.70 1.75
N VAL A 193 8.36 -18.83 2.71
CA VAL A 193 8.45 -17.36 2.53
C VAL A 193 9.89 -16.93 2.37
N GLU A 194 10.15 -16.26 1.26
CA GLU A 194 11.42 -15.67 0.86
C GLU A 194 11.38 -14.13 0.92
N THR A 195 10.18 -13.57 0.64
CA THR A 195 9.97 -12.12 0.57
C THR A 195 8.81 -11.70 1.47
N ILE A 196 9.00 -10.59 2.20
CA ILE A 196 7.95 -9.94 2.99
C ILE A 196 7.81 -8.52 2.48
N ASN A 197 6.58 -8.08 2.23
CA ASN A 197 6.31 -6.73 1.74
C ASN A 197 6.46 -5.66 2.82
N SER A 198 6.70 -4.42 2.40
CA SER A 198 6.73 -3.26 3.30
C SER A 198 5.39 -3.10 4.03
N LEU A 199 5.46 -2.69 5.31
CA LEU A 199 4.30 -2.51 6.19
C LEU A 199 3.43 -3.79 6.36
N ALA A 200 4.01 -4.98 6.13
CA ALA A 200 3.26 -6.24 6.14
C ALA A 200 2.50 -6.50 7.44
N PHE A 201 2.99 -6.05 8.57
CA PHE A 201 2.32 -6.15 9.89
C PHE A 201 2.01 -4.77 10.48
N TYR A 202 1.70 -3.80 9.62
CA TYR A 202 1.31 -2.46 10.08
C TYR A 202 0.06 -2.51 10.96
N ASN A 203 0.13 -1.89 12.16
CA ASN A 203 -0.99 -1.81 13.11
C ASN A 203 -1.57 -3.19 13.49
N CYS A 204 -0.69 -4.14 13.86
CA CYS A 204 -1.08 -5.45 14.36
C CYS A 204 -0.87 -5.52 15.89
N PRO A 205 -1.76 -4.94 16.71
CA PRO A 205 -1.58 -4.88 18.18
C PRO A 205 -1.66 -6.25 18.86
N THR A 206 -2.30 -7.24 18.21
CA THR A 206 -2.44 -8.62 18.73
C THR A 206 -1.21 -9.48 18.46
N LEU A 207 -0.25 -9.01 17.63
CA LEU A 207 1.00 -9.71 17.38
C LEU A 207 1.88 -9.64 18.63
N THR A 208 2.16 -10.77 19.24
CA THR A 208 2.98 -10.87 20.48
C THR A 208 4.36 -11.47 20.25
N GLY A 209 4.56 -12.22 19.17
CA GLY A 209 5.82 -12.79 18.73
C GLY A 209 5.82 -13.03 17.21
N PHE A 210 7.01 -13.13 16.64
CA PHE A 210 7.17 -13.36 15.20
C PHE A 210 8.35 -14.30 14.94
N ASN A 211 8.07 -15.47 14.34
CA ASN A 211 9.08 -16.42 13.92
C ASN A 211 9.25 -16.33 12.40
N PHE A 212 10.41 -15.89 11.97
CA PHE A 212 10.73 -15.76 10.53
C PHE A 212 10.98 -17.11 9.85
N SER A 213 10.75 -17.15 8.54
CA SER A 213 11.33 -18.19 7.68
C SER A 213 12.85 -17.98 7.56
N ASN A 214 13.61 -19.08 7.52
CA ASN A 214 15.07 -19.05 7.32
C ASN A 214 15.49 -18.70 5.88
N LYS A 215 14.53 -18.37 5.01
CA LYS A 215 14.79 -17.93 3.64
C LYS A 215 14.72 -16.41 3.48
N VAL A 216 14.16 -15.71 4.47
CA VAL A 216 14.04 -14.25 4.43
C VAL A 216 15.43 -13.61 4.51
N LYS A 217 15.77 -12.77 3.52
CA LYS A 217 17.07 -12.09 3.42
C LYS A 217 17.04 -10.63 3.85
N SER A 218 15.85 -10.02 3.85
CA SER A 218 15.69 -8.61 4.17
C SER A 218 14.46 -8.37 5.04
N ILE A 219 14.62 -7.53 6.06
CA ILE A 219 13.49 -7.00 6.84
C ILE A 219 13.03 -5.73 6.13
N PRO A 220 11.79 -5.69 5.61
CA PRO A 220 11.32 -4.55 4.83
C PRO A 220 11.01 -3.33 5.69
N GLN A 221 10.85 -2.19 5.01
CA GLN A 221 10.44 -0.93 5.64
C GLN A 221 9.13 -1.10 6.43
N GLY A 222 9.10 -0.56 7.64
CA GLY A 222 7.89 -0.40 8.44
C GLY A 222 7.21 -1.70 8.89
N MET A 223 7.89 -2.83 8.80
CA MET A 223 7.27 -4.15 8.96
C MET A 223 6.40 -4.27 10.21
N PHE A 224 6.82 -3.73 11.35
CA PHE A 224 6.14 -3.85 12.64
C PHE A 224 5.72 -2.50 13.24
N VAL A 225 5.47 -1.50 12.41
CA VAL A 225 4.95 -0.21 12.86
C VAL A 225 3.60 -0.40 13.55
N LEU A 226 3.43 0.20 14.74
CA LEU A 226 2.22 0.11 15.58
C LEU A 226 1.91 -1.31 16.12
N CYS A 227 2.86 -2.24 16.11
CA CYS A 227 2.71 -3.57 16.73
C CYS A 227 2.94 -3.48 18.25
N THR A 228 1.99 -2.94 19.00
CA THR A 228 2.15 -2.65 20.42
C THR A 228 2.25 -3.90 21.32
N GLY A 229 1.74 -5.03 20.84
CA GLY A 229 1.85 -6.33 21.52
C GLY A 229 3.23 -6.97 21.45
N LEU A 230 4.01 -6.70 20.38
CA LEU A 230 5.31 -7.29 20.13
C LEU A 230 6.38 -6.68 21.07
N LYS A 231 7.05 -7.51 21.87
CA LYS A 231 8.03 -7.03 22.87
C LYS A 231 9.48 -7.31 22.48
N GLU A 232 9.70 -8.41 21.82
CA GLU A 232 11.02 -8.85 21.37
C GLU A 232 10.98 -9.26 19.91
N LEU A 233 12.11 -9.07 19.22
CA LEU A 233 12.27 -9.45 17.82
C LEU A 233 13.60 -10.19 17.67
N HIS A 234 13.54 -11.41 17.12
CA HIS A 234 14.72 -12.22 16.82
C HIS A 234 14.83 -12.37 15.31
N LEU A 235 15.86 -11.77 14.73
CA LEU A 235 16.13 -11.90 13.29
C LEU A 235 16.89 -13.20 13.01
N PRO A 236 16.51 -13.98 11.98
CA PRO A 236 17.17 -15.22 11.65
C PRO A 236 18.54 -14.98 10.99
N ASP A 237 19.43 -15.97 11.06
CA ASP A 237 20.77 -15.89 10.45
C ASP A 237 20.77 -15.72 8.92
N SER A 238 19.62 -15.89 8.29
CA SER A 238 19.45 -15.64 6.86
C SER A 238 19.41 -14.16 6.49
N VAL A 239 19.07 -13.27 7.45
CA VAL A 239 18.90 -11.84 7.19
C VAL A 239 20.24 -11.15 6.99
N THR A 240 20.34 -10.39 5.90
CA THR A 240 21.53 -9.61 5.54
C THR A 240 21.26 -8.11 5.52
N GLN A 241 19.98 -7.70 5.48
CA GLN A 241 19.57 -6.31 5.37
C GLN A 241 18.38 -5.97 6.28
N ILE A 242 18.43 -4.79 6.90
CA ILE A 242 17.35 -4.23 7.71
C ILE A 242 16.93 -2.89 7.12
N GLY A 243 15.66 -2.77 6.74
CA GLY A 243 15.05 -1.58 6.17
C GLY A 243 14.75 -0.49 7.20
N SER A 244 14.12 0.59 6.75
CA SER A 244 13.81 1.77 7.56
C SER A 244 12.60 1.56 8.48
N VAL A 245 12.57 2.25 9.61
CA VAL A 245 11.45 2.43 10.55
C VAL A 245 10.71 1.15 10.97
N ILE A 246 11.45 0.05 11.11
CA ILE A 246 10.85 -1.30 11.23
C ILE A 246 9.98 -1.50 12.47
N ILE A 247 10.19 -0.75 13.57
CA ILE A 247 9.51 -0.90 14.86
C ILE A 247 8.90 0.39 15.40
N THR A 248 8.72 1.40 14.58
CA THR A 248 8.18 2.70 15.02
C THR A 248 6.82 2.53 15.71
N LYS A 249 6.66 3.14 16.90
CA LYS A 249 5.45 3.04 17.75
C LYS A 249 5.04 1.60 18.09
N SER A 250 5.96 0.64 18.00
CA SER A 250 5.71 -0.74 18.45
C SER A 250 5.99 -0.89 19.94
N GLY A 251 5.69 -2.08 20.46
CA GLY A 251 6.04 -2.44 21.85
C GLY A 251 7.45 -3.01 21.99
N VAL A 252 8.24 -3.11 20.91
CA VAL A 252 9.55 -3.77 20.87
C VAL A 252 10.56 -3.02 21.72
N LYS A 253 11.17 -3.74 22.67
CA LYS A 253 12.25 -3.25 23.54
C LYS A 253 13.57 -3.95 23.28
N THR A 254 13.55 -5.11 22.65
CA THR A 254 14.77 -5.88 22.38
C THR A 254 14.75 -6.42 20.96
N VAL A 255 15.85 -6.22 20.23
CA VAL A 255 16.05 -6.82 18.91
C VAL A 255 17.36 -7.59 18.90
N THR A 256 17.30 -8.89 18.63
CA THR A 256 18.46 -9.73 18.41
C THR A 256 18.82 -9.72 16.94
N ILE A 257 20.03 -9.25 16.63
CA ILE A 257 20.52 -9.07 15.26
C ILE A 257 21.68 -10.02 15.02
N PRO A 258 21.58 -10.94 14.04
CA PRO A 258 22.63 -11.89 13.74
C PRO A 258 23.82 -11.21 13.02
N GLU A 259 24.98 -11.87 13.07
CA GLU A 259 26.23 -11.40 12.42
C GLU A 259 26.14 -11.35 10.89
N SER A 260 25.20 -12.09 10.32
CA SER A 260 24.91 -12.08 8.88
C SER A 260 24.46 -10.72 8.35
N VAL A 261 23.92 -9.83 9.20
CA VAL A 261 23.45 -8.51 8.80
C VAL A 261 24.63 -7.61 8.41
N LYS A 262 24.60 -7.13 7.14
CA LYS A 262 25.63 -6.26 6.55
C LYS A 262 25.13 -4.83 6.31
N VAL A 263 23.83 -4.66 6.12
CA VAL A 263 23.21 -3.36 5.84
C VAL A 263 22.09 -3.10 6.84
N ILE A 264 22.15 -1.95 7.51
CA ILE A 264 21.10 -1.46 8.40
C ILE A 264 20.79 -0.04 7.95
N ASP A 265 19.52 0.21 7.59
CA ASP A 265 19.10 1.57 7.24
C ASP A 265 19.30 2.50 8.45
N LYS A 266 19.79 3.71 8.19
CA LYS A 266 20.08 4.69 9.26
C LYS A 266 18.86 5.03 10.14
N SER A 267 17.66 4.86 9.61
CA SER A 267 16.39 5.12 10.29
C SER A 267 15.69 3.83 10.78
N ALA A 268 16.37 2.66 10.74
CA ALA A 268 15.75 1.35 11.04
C ALA A 268 14.95 1.33 12.35
N PHE A 269 15.46 1.98 13.39
CA PHE A 269 14.88 1.97 14.74
C PHE A 269 14.39 3.33 15.22
N ILE A 270 14.27 4.31 14.32
CA ILE A 270 13.81 5.67 14.63
C ILE A 270 12.31 5.65 14.95
N GLN A 271 11.92 6.38 16.00
CA GLN A 271 10.55 6.67 16.37
C GLN A 271 9.98 7.86 15.56
N SER A 272 8.68 8.12 15.70
CA SER A 272 7.99 9.19 14.95
C SER A 272 8.50 10.61 15.27
N ASP A 273 9.21 10.80 16.38
CA ASP A 273 9.85 12.06 16.78
C ASP A 273 11.28 12.22 16.22
N GLY A 274 11.74 11.30 15.39
CA GLY A 274 13.08 11.29 14.82
C GLY A 274 14.17 10.77 15.75
N THR A 275 13.82 10.30 16.96
CA THR A 275 14.77 9.73 17.93
C THR A 275 14.70 8.21 17.95
N ASN A 276 15.77 7.56 18.44
CA ASN A 276 15.71 6.13 18.75
C ASN A 276 14.90 5.91 20.04
N SER A 277 14.25 4.75 20.14
CA SER A 277 13.56 4.38 21.39
C SER A 277 14.59 4.32 22.55
N LYS A 278 14.36 5.11 23.61
CA LYS A 278 15.26 5.18 24.78
C LYS A 278 15.44 3.85 25.50
N ASP A 279 14.43 2.98 25.40
CA ASP A 279 14.41 1.67 26.06
C ASP A 279 14.84 0.53 25.15
N LEU A 280 15.24 0.83 23.90
CA LEU A 280 15.64 -0.19 22.93
C LEU A 280 17.01 -0.75 23.29
N VAL A 281 17.10 -2.07 23.29
CA VAL A 281 18.33 -2.83 23.44
C VAL A 281 18.58 -3.66 22.18
N LEU A 282 19.74 -3.50 21.56
CA LEU A 282 20.17 -4.39 20.48
C LEU A 282 21.08 -5.49 21.06
N ARG A 283 20.65 -6.74 20.89
CA ARG A 283 21.47 -7.93 21.20
C ARG A 283 22.28 -8.28 19.97
N VAL A 284 23.60 -8.16 20.08
CA VAL A 284 24.53 -8.24 18.95
C VAL A 284 25.79 -9.01 19.31
N ARG A 285 26.49 -9.54 18.30
CA ARG A 285 27.85 -10.06 18.48
C ARG A 285 28.90 -8.94 18.42
N ALA A 286 29.95 -9.07 19.21
CA ALA A 286 31.10 -8.16 19.17
C ALA A 286 31.76 -8.18 17.78
N GLY A 287 32.14 -7.01 17.26
CA GLY A 287 32.71 -6.83 15.92
C GLY A 287 31.69 -6.81 14.78
N SER A 288 30.41 -7.01 15.04
CA SER A 288 29.36 -7.03 14.01
C SER A 288 29.03 -5.63 13.48
N LYS A 289 28.40 -5.58 12.28
CA LYS A 289 27.83 -4.33 11.73
C LYS A 289 26.74 -3.74 12.66
N ALA A 290 25.98 -4.60 13.32
CA ALA A 290 24.93 -4.20 14.25
C ALA A 290 25.52 -3.53 15.53
N GLU A 291 26.67 -3.98 16.02
CA GLU A 291 27.37 -3.30 17.11
C GLU A 291 27.80 -1.88 16.70
N SER A 292 28.45 -1.74 15.54
CA SER A 292 28.86 -0.43 15.03
C SER A 292 27.68 0.51 14.89
N PHE A 293 26.59 0.02 14.30
CA PHE A 293 25.34 0.78 14.15
C PHE A 293 24.77 1.23 15.51
N ALA A 294 24.74 0.33 16.50
CA ALA A 294 24.21 0.67 17.82
C ALA A 294 25.04 1.77 18.52
N LYS A 295 26.38 1.69 18.40
CA LYS A 295 27.30 2.73 18.93
C LYS A 295 27.09 4.08 18.25
N GLU A 296 27.04 4.10 16.90
CA GLU A 296 26.85 5.31 16.11
C GLU A 296 25.52 6.01 16.43
N ASN A 297 24.50 5.24 16.80
CA ASN A 297 23.13 5.73 17.09
C ASN A 297 22.79 5.81 18.59
N SER A 298 23.79 5.61 19.48
CA SER A 298 23.61 5.65 20.94
C SER A 298 22.52 4.71 21.47
N ILE A 299 22.35 3.54 20.85
CA ILE A 299 21.40 2.51 21.26
C ILE A 299 22.13 1.55 22.24
N LYS A 300 21.42 1.15 23.30
CA LYS A 300 21.94 0.22 24.31
C LYS A 300 22.29 -1.13 23.70
N ILE A 301 23.43 -1.68 24.06
CA ILE A 301 23.96 -2.96 23.58
C ILE A 301 23.94 -4.00 24.68
N GLU A 302 23.53 -5.21 24.32
CA GLU A 302 23.74 -6.46 25.06
C GLU A 302 24.49 -7.43 24.15
N TYR A 303 25.64 -7.92 24.61
CA TYR A 303 26.45 -8.86 23.82
C TYR A 303 25.92 -10.27 23.94
N ILE A 304 25.79 -10.96 22.80
CA ILE A 304 25.48 -12.38 22.72
C ILE A 304 26.71 -13.17 22.27
N LYS A 305 26.77 -14.46 22.66
CA LYS A 305 27.88 -15.37 22.31
C LYS A 305 27.84 -15.77 20.83
#